data_4e8c99a6e6c1e52c816b7e210c8787ed
#
_entry.id   4e8c99a6e6c1e52c816b7e210c8787ed
#
_cell.length_a   1.000
_cell.length_b   1.000
_cell.length_c   1.000
_cell.angle_alpha   90.00
_cell.angle_beta   90.00
_cell.angle_gamma   90.00
#
_symmetry.space_group_name_H-M   'P 1'
#
loop_
_entity.id
_entity.type
_entity.pdbx_description
1 polymer ?
#
loop_
_entity_poly.entity_id
_entity_poly.type
_entity_poly.pdbx_seq_one_letter_code
_entity_poly.pdbx_strand_id
1 'polypeptide(L)'
;PAEQKVEFEVAGEKVVLTPQTVKNYLISGDKDRVSMQEVVMFINLCKYAGLNPWLKEAYCIKYGNEPATMVVGKEAFMKRAEKTPGYDGFEAGVIVLSGGEVIYRTGTLKLPEEEIMGGYAEVYRKDRSHPYRIEVAFDEYAGRKKDGSLNSQWSKRPATKSEAKRS
;
A
#
# COMPACT_ATOMS: atom_id res chain seq x y z
N PRO A 1 -2.52 -7.05 -35.91
CA PRO A 1 -3.55 -6.40 -35.10
C PRO A 1 -2.89 -5.20 -34.40
N ALA A 2 -3.42 -4.00 -34.65
CA ALA A 2 -2.89 -2.80 -34.01
C ALA A 2 -2.98 -2.98 -32.50
N GLU A 3 -1.87 -2.82 -31.81
CA GLU A 3 -1.83 -2.80 -30.35
C GLU A 3 -2.81 -1.74 -29.84
N GLN A 4 -3.75 -2.18 -29.01
CA GLN A 4 -4.81 -1.30 -28.50
C GLN A 4 -4.19 -0.33 -27.50
N LYS A 5 -3.78 0.84 -27.98
CA LYS A 5 -3.18 1.91 -27.19
C LYS A 5 -4.28 2.67 -26.46
N VAL A 6 -4.16 2.80 -25.16
CA VAL A 6 -5.05 3.60 -24.31
C VAL A 6 -4.29 4.82 -23.81
N GLU A 7 -4.86 5.99 -24.07
CA GLU A 7 -4.31 7.28 -23.62
C GLU A 7 -5.32 7.97 -22.70
N PHE A 8 -4.83 8.54 -21.63
CA PHE A 8 -5.60 9.34 -20.69
C PHE A 8 -4.69 10.33 -19.97
N GLU A 9 -5.28 11.25 -19.23
CA GLU A 9 -4.53 12.27 -18.50
C GLU A 9 -4.72 12.10 -17.00
N VAL A 10 -3.62 12.22 -16.25
CA VAL A 10 -3.61 12.21 -14.78
C VAL A 10 -2.83 13.43 -14.31
N ALA A 11 -3.49 14.32 -13.59
CA ALA A 11 -2.89 15.55 -13.04
C ALA A 11 -2.14 16.41 -14.05
N GLY A 12 -2.66 16.50 -15.29
CA GLY A 12 -2.05 17.27 -16.39
C GLY A 12 -0.97 16.52 -17.16
N GLU A 13 -0.64 15.29 -16.78
CA GLU A 13 0.34 14.45 -17.46
C GLU A 13 -0.34 13.38 -18.31
N LYS A 14 0.13 13.21 -19.53
CA LYS A 14 -0.36 12.18 -20.44
C LYS A 14 0.17 10.80 -20.04
N VAL A 15 -0.75 9.87 -19.79
CA VAL A 15 -0.45 8.47 -19.52
C VAL A 15 -0.82 7.64 -20.74
N VAL A 16 0.12 6.80 -21.17
CA VAL A 16 -0.05 5.92 -22.33
C VAL A 16 0.19 4.48 -21.87
N LEU A 17 -0.80 3.63 -22.08
CA LEU A 17 -0.73 2.20 -21.76
C LEU A 17 -1.09 1.35 -22.96
N THR A 18 -0.31 0.30 -23.20
CA THR A 18 -0.66 -0.79 -24.09
C THR A 18 -0.70 -2.09 -23.31
N PRO A 19 -1.45 -3.11 -23.74
CA PRO A 19 -1.41 -4.42 -23.09
C PRO A 19 0.01 -4.98 -22.95
N GLN A 20 0.84 -4.75 -23.95
CA GLN A 20 2.23 -5.21 -23.95
C GLN A 20 3.08 -4.48 -22.90
N THR A 21 2.98 -3.16 -22.83
CA THR A 21 3.74 -2.38 -21.82
C THR A 21 3.30 -2.70 -20.41
N VAL A 22 2.00 -2.88 -20.20
CA VAL A 22 1.45 -3.29 -18.90
C VAL A 22 1.99 -4.65 -18.49
N LYS A 23 1.91 -5.65 -19.37
CA LYS A 23 2.40 -7.00 -19.10
C LYS A 23 3.91 -7.04 -18.83
N ASN A 24 4.69 -6.28 -19.58
CA ASN A 24 6.15 -6.31 -19.45
C ASN A 24 6.67 -5.58 -18.22
N TYR A 25 6.04 -4.45 -17.85
CA TYR A 25 6.64 -3.50 -16.90
C TYR A 25 5.78 -3.20 -15.67
N LEU A 26 4.46 -3.36 -15.74
CA LEU A 26 3.54 -2.89 -14.69
C LEU A 26 2.89 -4.02 -13.88
N ILE A 27 3.13 -5.27 -14.24
CA ILE A 27 2.65 -6.44 -13.51
C ILE A 27 3.79 -7.07 -12.72
N SER A 28 3.51 -7.33 -11.45
CA SER A 28 4.43 -8.02 -10.53
C SER A 28 3.99 -9.47 -10.32
N GLY A 29 4.94 -10.32 -9.94
CA GLY A 29 4.69 -11.75 -9.70
C GLY A 29 4.70 -12.58 -10.97
N ASP A 30 3.76 -13.50 -11.11
CA ASP A 30 3.67 -14.47 -12.22
C ASP A 30 3.05 -13.83 -13.48
N LYS A 31 3.71 -12.80 -14.01
CA LYS A 31 3.21 -11.98 -15.13
C LYS A 31 2.84 -12.79 -16.39
N ASP A 32 3.48 -13.95 -16.61
CA ASP A 32 3.20 -14.81 -17.76
C ASP A 32 1.84 -15.52 -17.65
N ARG A 33 1.29 -15.61 -16.44
CA ARG A 33 -0.03 -16.20 -16.16
C ARG A 33 -1.17 -15.19 -16.17
N VAL A 34 -0.86 -13.92 -16.41
CA VAL A 34 -1.88 -12.87 -16.48
C VAL A 34 -2.66 -12.98 -17.78
N SER A 35 -3.98 -13.02 -17.67
CA SER A 35 -4.88 -13.04 -18.84
C SER A 35 -4.99 -11.64 -19.46
N MET A 36 -5.35 -11.62 -20.75
CA MET A 36 -5.62 -10.33 -21.43
C MET A 36 -6.77 -9.56 -20.77
N GLN A 37 -7.77 -10.26 -20.24
CA GLN A 37 -8.87 -9.63 -19.51
C GLN A 37 -8.38 -8.90 -18.25
N GLU A 38 -7.49 -9.52 -17.46
CA GLU A 38 -6.90 -8.87 -16.28
C GLU A 38 -6.07 -7.64 -16.66
N VAL A 39 -5.33 -7.71 -17.76
CA VAL A 39 -4.58 -6.54 -18.29
C VAL A 39 -5.52 -5.40 -18.65
N VAL A 40 -6.59 -5.68 -19.39
CA VAL A 40 -7.59 -4.68 -19.79
C VAL A 40 -8.30 -4.11 -18.56
N MET A 41 -8.64 -4.92 -17.57
CA MET A 41 -9.24 -4.45 -16.30
C MET A 41 -8.29 -3.49 -15.56
N PHE A 42 -7.00 -3.80 -15.50
CA PHE A 42 -6.02 -2.91 -14.88
C PHE A 42 -5.87 -1.58 -15.62
N ILE A 43 -5.82 -1.59 -16.95
CA ILE A 43 -5.79 -0.38 -17.77
C ILE A 43 -7.03 0.48 -17.51
N ASN A 44 -8.22 -0.13 -17.47
CA ASN A 44 -9.47 0.57 -17.21
C ASN A 44 -9.51 1.14 -15.79
N LEU A 45 -9.02 0.40 -14.78
CA LEU A 45 -8.90 0.94 -13.42
C LEU A 45 -8.06 2.22 -13.41
N CYS A 46 -6.88 2.19 -14.04
CA CYS A 46 -6.01 3.36 -14.11
C CYS A 46 -6.69 4.55 -14.81
N LYS A 47 -7.34 4.29 -15.94
CA LYS A 47 -8.02 5.33 -16.73
C LYS A 47 -9.18 5.98 -15.96
N TYR A 48 -10.10 5.17 -15.42
CA TYR A 48 -11.31 5.68 -14.79
C TYR A 48 -11.09 6.21 -13.38
N ALA A 49 -10.13 5.66 -12.64
CA ALA A 49 -9.75 6.16 -11.32
C ALA A 49 -8.74 7.31 -11.37
N GLY A 50 -8.22 7.68 -12.56
CA GLY A 50 -7.23 8.73 -12.71
C GLY A 50 -5.90 8.40 -12.02
N LEU A 51 -5.38 7.20 -12.25
CA LEU A 51 -4.16 6.67 -11.65
C LEU A 51 -3.05 6.54 -12.69
N ASN A 52 -1.84 6.99 -12.35
CA ASN A 52 -0.67 6.78 -13.17
C ASN A 52 0.15 5.60 -12.64
N PRO A 53 0.08 4.41 -13.28
CA PRO A 53 0.79 3.23 -12.81
C PRO A 53 2.32 3.34 -12.96
N TRP A 54 2.81 4.19 -13.85
CA TRP A 54 4.23 4.49 -13.99
C TRP A 54 4.81 5.19 -12.76
N LEU A 55 3.98 5.96 -12.04
CA LEU A 55 4.32 6.62 -10.78
C LEU A 55 3.93 5.79 -9.55
N LYS A 56 3.66 4.50 -9.73
CA LYS A 56 3.26 3.57 -8.66
C LYS A 56 1.96 3.97 -7.95
N GLU A 57 1.06 4.65 -8.64
CA GLU A 57 -0.27 4.99 -8.12
C GLU A 57 -1.24 3.81 -8.20
N ALA A 58 -0.93 2.81 -9.01
CA ALA A 58 -1.66 1.55 -9.09
C ALA A 58 -0.69 0.38 -9.31
N TYR A 59 -1.05 -0.77 -8.77
CA TYR A 59 -0.30 -2.01 -8.87
C TYR A 59 -1.19 -3.14 -9.36
N CYS A 60 -0.64 -4.01 -10.19
CA CYS A 60 -1.26 -5.29 -10.58
C CYS A 60 -0.31 -6.42 -10.17
N ILE A 61 -0.79 -7.33 -9.34
CA ILE A 61 0.02 -8.41 -8.77
C ILE A 61 -0.65 -9.74 -9.09
N LYS A 62 0.08 -10.67 -9.68
CA LYS A 62 -0.38 -12.02 -10.01
C LYS A 62 0.35 -13.06 -9.17
N TYR A 63 -0.42 -13.89 -8.49
CA TYR A 63 0.12 -15.04 -7.75
C TYR A 63 -0.47 -16.34 -8.30
N GLY A 64 0.37 -17.16 -8.91
CA GLY A 64 -0.05 -18.46 -9.43
C GLY A 64 -1.26 -18.36 -10.37
N ASN A 65 -2.28 -19.15 -10.08
CA ASN A 65 -3.53 -19.18 -10.84
C ASN A 65 -4.65 -18.33 -10.22
N GLU A 66 -4.40 -17.70 -9.08
CA GLU A 66 -5.37 -16.79 -8.45
C GLU A 66 -5.63 -15.57 -9.35
N PRO A 67 -6.83 -14.96 -9.28
CA PRO A 67 -7.09 -13.71 -9.99
C PRO A 67 -6.06 -12.64 -9.65
N ALA A 68 -5.70 -11.80 -10.63
CA ALA A 68 -4.77 -10.71 -10.38
C ALA A 68 -5.35 -9.71 -9.36
N THR A 69 -4.53 -9.34 -8.38
CA THR A 69 -4.88 -8.34 -7.38
C THR A 69 -4.50 -6.96 -7.89
N MET A 70 -5.48 -6.05 -7.93
CA MET A 70 -5.28 -4.66 -8.34
C MET A 70 -5.35 -3.77 -7.10
N VAL A 71 -4.29 -3.01 -6.84
CA VAL A 71 -4.16 -2.20 -5.64
C VAL A 71 -3.88 -0.76 -6.02
N VAL A 72 -4.57 0.17 -5.36
CA VAL A 72 -4.27 1.61 -5.46
C VAL A 72 -3.14 1.94 -4.48
N GLY A 73 -2.10 2.59 -4.97
CA GLY A 73 -0.94 2.98 -4.18
C GLY A 73 -1.28 4.11 -3.19
N LYS A 74 -0.61 4.10 -2.05
CA LYS A 74 -0.77 5.16 -1.03
C LYS A 74 -0.49 6.57 -1.58
N GLU A 75 0.44 6.67 -2.52
CA GLU A 75 0.82 7.92 -3.17
C GLU A 75 -0.37 8.60 -3.88
N ALA A 76 -1.28 7.82 -4.46
CA ALA A 76 -2.50 8.34 -5.09
C ALA A 76 -3.44 8.97 -4.06
N PHE A 77 -3.61 8.33 -2.90
CA PHE A 77 -4.42 8.88 -1.80
C PHE A 77 -3.80 10.13 -1.21
N MET A 78 -2.48 10.15 -1.01
CA MET A 78 -1.75 11.32 -0.49
C MET A 78 -1.89 12.52 -1.43
N LYS A 79 -1.69 12.34 -2.73
CA LYS A 79 -1.89 13.41 -3.73
C LYS A 79 -3.33 13.94 -3.74
N ARG A 80 -4.33 13.08 -3.59
CA ARG A 80 -5.73 13.51 -3.49
C ARG A 80 -5.99 14.32 -2.23
N ALA A 81 -5.45 13.86 -1.09
CA ALA A 81 -5.59 14.58 0.17
C ALA A 81 -5.01 16.00 0.07
N GLU A 82 -3.79 16.14 -0.44
CA GLU A 82 -3.13 17.45 -0.60
C GLU A 82 -3.87 18.42 -1.51
N LYS A 83 -4.59 17.91 -2.53
CA LYS A 83 -5.43 18.71 -3.43
C LYS A 83 -6.80 19.05 -2.84
N THR A 84 -7.19 18.42 -1.74
CA THR A 84 -8.50 18.63 -1.12
C THR A 84 -8.49 19.94 -0.33
N PRO A 85 -9.41 20.90 -0.63
CA PRO A 85 -9.53 22.12 0.16
C PRO A 85 -9.78 21.81 1.64
N GLY A 86 -9.06 22.50 2.53
CA GLY A 86 -9.19 22.31 3.96
C GLY A 86 -8.35 21.17 4.54
N TYR A 87 -7.63 20.39 3.74
CA TYR A 87 -6.66 19.44 4.26
C TYR A 87 -5.53 20.17 4.99
N ASP A 88 -5.19 19.72 6.18
CA ASP A 88 -4.18 20.32 7.06
C ASP A 88 -3.13 19.32 7.56
N GLY A 89 -2.92 18.28 6.80
CA GLY A 89 -1.92 17.25 7.10
C GLY A 89 -2.47 16.04 7.86
N PHE A 90 -1.57 15.15 8.19
CA PHE A 90 -1.88 13.96 8.98
C PHE A 90 -0.70 13.59 9.88
N GLU A 91 -1.00 12.83 10.92
CA GLU A 91 -0.03 12.14 11.75
C GLU A 91 -0.37 10.65 11.77
N ALA A 92 0.64 9.80 11.72
CA ALA A 92 0.46 8.36 11.86
C ALA A 92 1.60 7.75 12.66
N GLY A 93 1.33 6.66 13.35
CA GLY A 93 2.33 6.01 14.16
C GLY A 93 1.94 4.61 14.62
N VAL A 94 2.81 4.07 15.44
CA VAL A 94 2.62 2.76 16.07
C VAL A 94 2.13 2.90 17.49
N ILE A 95 1.33 1.93 17.90
CA ILE A 95 0.89 1.72 19.27
C ILE A 95 1.71 0.56 19.81
N VAL A 96 2.50 0.79 20.84
CA VAL A 96 3.37 -0.22 21.42
C VAL A 96 3.08 -0.43 22.89
N LEU A 97 3.32 -1.66 23.37
CA LEU A 97 3.34 -1.99 24.79
C LEU A 97 4.80 -1.94 25.26
N SER A 98 5.09 -1.08 26.22
CA SER A 98 6.41 -0.87 26.79
C SER A 98 6.32 -0.88 28.30
N GLY A 99 6.99 -1.86 28.97
CA GLY A 99 6.98 -1.94 30.42
C GLY A 99 5.59 -2.04 31.07
N GLY A 100 4.59 -2.60 30.37
CA GLY A 100 3.21 -2.69 30.81
C GLY A 100 2.34 -1.47 30.50
N GLU A 101 2.90 -0.45 29.86
CA GLU A 101 2.18 0.75 29.45
C GLU A 101 1.98 0.82 27.94
N VAL A 102 0.82 1.33 27.50
CA VAL A 102 0.50 1.56 26.09
C VAL A 102 1.03 2.93 25.68
N ILE A 103 1.91 2.97 24.70
CA ILE A 103 2.54 4.18 24.20
C ILE A 103 2.17 4.40 22.74
N TYR A 104 1.73 5.61 22.41
CA TYR A 104 1.50 6.08 21.05
C TYR A 104 2.76 6.81 20.55
N ARG A 105 3.36 6.28 19.50
CA ARG A 105 4.60 6.84 18.97
C ARG A 105 4.46 7.16 17.50
N THR A 106 4.70 8.43 17.15
CA THR A 106 4.69 8.87 15.76
C THR A 106 5.78 8.18 14.95
N GLY A 107 5.42 7.72 13.74
CA GLY A 107 6.30 6.93 12.90
C GLY A 107 6.27 5.43 13.23
N THR A 108 7.31 4.71 12.83
CA THR A 108 7.34 3.25 12.88
C THR A 108 8.41 2.68 13.82
N LEU A 109 9.10 3.55 14.55
CA LEU A 109 10.18 3.13 15.44
C LEU A 109 9.63 2.40 16.67
N LYS A 110 10.12 1.21 16.92
CA LYS A 110 9.91 0.48 18.17
C LYS A 110 11.24 0.03 18.76
N LEU A 111 11.32 -0.04 20.07
CA LEU A 111 12.47 -0.62 20.78
C LEU A 111 12.39 -2.16 20.76
N PRO A 112 13.53 -2.87 20.90
CA PRO A 112 13.56 -4.33 20.83
C PRO A 112 12.64 -5.04 21.84
N GLU A 113 12.50 -4.46 23.03
CA GLU A 113 11.69 -4.99 24.14
C GLU A 113 10.20 -4.65 24.05
N GLU A 114 9.82 -3.75 23.14
CA GLU A 114 8.43 -3.32 22.96
C GLU A 114 7.66 -4.27 22.05
N GLU A 115 6.38 -4.43 22.31
CA GLU A 115 5.45 -5.19 21.49
C GLU A 115 4.55 -4.24 20.69
N ILE A 116 4.39 -4.50 19.38
CA ILE A 116 3.46 -3.73 18.55
C ILE A 116 2.05 -4.23 18.83
N MET A 117 1.21 -3.33 19.33
CA MET A 117 -0.22 -3.55 19.57
C MET A 117 -1.08 -3.14 18.38
N GLY A 118 -0.62 -2.17 17.59
CA GLY A 118 -1.37 -1.67 16.46
C GLY A 118 -0.74 -0.44 15.83
N GLY A 119 -1.57 0.29 15.10
CA GLY A 119 -1.21 1.57 14.49
C GLY A 119 -2.34 2.58 14.66
N TYR A 120 -2.00 3.84 14.53
CA TYR A 120 -2.98 4.93 14.52
C TYR A 120 -2.68 5.92 13.39
N ALA A 121 -3.71 6.63 12.98
CA ALA A 121 -3.59 7.78 12.10
C ALA A 121 -4.60 8.87 12.49
N GLU A 122 -4.16 10.11 12.39
CA GLU A 122 -4.98 11.31 12.58
C GLU A 122 -4.89 12.18 11.33
N VAL A 123 -6.04 12.63 10.85
CA VAL A 123 -6.12 13.54 9.70
C VAL A 123 -6.69 14.87 10.18
N TYR A 124 -5.97 15.93 9.89
CA TYR A 124 -6.32 17.29 10.27
C TYR A 124 -7.00 18.04 9.12
N ARG A 125 -7.99 18.83 9.47
CA ARG A 125 -8.69 19.72 8.54
C ARG A 125 -8.86 21.10 9.15
N LYS A 126 -8.65 22.14 8.33
CA LYS A 126 -8.77 23.55 8.74
C LYS A 126 -10.19 23.96 9.13
N ASP A 127 -11.19 23.24 8.61
CA ASP A 127 -12.61 23.48 8.85
C ASP A 127 -13.17 22.69 10.05
N ARG A 128 -12.33 21.99 10.81
CA ARG A 128 -12.72 21.19 11.97
C ARG A 128 -11.80 21.43 13.16
N SER A 129 -12.39 21.45 14.36
CA SER A 129 -11.65 21.61 15.61
C SER A 129 -10.98 20.33 16.11
N HIS A 130 -11.47 19.16 15.64
CA HIS A 130 -10.94 17.86 16.05
C HIS A 130 -10.48 17.07 14.84
N PRO A 131 -9.31 16.39 14.93
CA PRO A 131 -8.86 15.50 13.87
C PRO A 131 -9.78 14.28 13.74
N TYR A 132 -9.83 13.73 12.55
CA TYR A 132 -10.36 12.39 12.34
C TYR A 132 -9.28 11.38 12.71
N ARG A 133 -9.55 10.54 13.71
CA ARG A 133 -8.61 9.54 14.23
C ARG A 133 -9.14 8.13 13.97
N ILE A 134 -8.24 7.25 13.56
CA ILE A 134 -8.47 5.82 13.45
C ILE A 134 -7.34 5.06 14.14
N GLU A 135 -7.70 3.97 14.79
CA GLU A 135 -6.75 3.02 15.37
C GLU A 135 -7.06 1.63 14.82
N VAL A 136 -6.01 0.86 14.57
CA VAL A 136 -6.12 -0.50 14.06
C VAL A 136 -5.28 -1.44 14.92
N ALA A 137 -5.87 -2.57 15.33
CA ALA A 137 -5.15 -3.58 16.08
C ALA A 137 -4.26 -4.41 15.15
N PHE A 138 -3.07 -4.77 15.63
CA PHE A 138 -2.14 -5.59 14.86
C PHE A 138 -2.76 -6.92 14.42
N ASP A 139 -3.47 -7.59 15.32
CA ASP A 139 -4.05 -8.91 15.04
C ASP A 139 -5.17 -8.90 14.00
N GLU A 140 -5.86 -7.77 13.82
CA GLU A 140 -6.91 -7.63 12.79
C GLU A 140 -6.35 -7.54 11.37
N TYR A 141 -5.15 -6.97 11.22
CA TYR A 141 -4.56 -6.68 9.92
C TYR A 141 -3.34 -7.53 9.58
N ALA A 142 -2.73 -8.18 10.56
CA ALA A 142 -1.58 -9.04 10.34
C ALA A 142 -1.97 -10.24 9.48
N GLY A 143 -1.43 -10.30 8.26
CA GLY A 143 -1.66 -11.41 7.35
C GLY A 143 -1.10 -12.71 7.91
N ARG A 144 -1.93 -13.75 7.97
CA ARG A 144 -1.55 -15.08 8.44
C ARG A 144 -1.62 -16.12 7.32
N LYS A 145 -0.73 -17.09 7.38
CA LYS A 145 -0.77 -18.27 6.50
C LYS A 145 -1.87 -19.24 6.96
N LYS A 146 -2.15 -20.25 6.13
CA LYS A 146 -3.13 -21.30 6.45
C LYS A 146 -2.82 -22.06 7.75
N ASP A 147 -1.56 -22.14 8.17
CA ASP A 147 -1.09 -22.74 9.42
C ASP A 147 -1.17 -21.81 10.64
N GLY A 148 -1.72 -20.60 10.47
CA GLY A 148 -1.85 -19.60 11.54
C GLY A 148 -0.60 -18.73 11.77
N SER A 149 0.56 -19.08 11.19
CA SER A 149 1.77 -18.27 11.30
C SER A 149 1.67 -16.97 10.51
N LEU A 150 2.40 -15.92 10.92
CA LEU A 150 2.43 -14.66 10.23
C LEU A 150 3.04 -14.79 8.82
N ASN A 151 2.48 -14.09 7.85
CA ASN A 151 3.11 -13.92 6.56
C ASN A 151 4.49 -13.26 6.69
N SER A 152 5.38 -13.51 5.73
CA SER A 152 6.77 -13.03 5.77
C SER A 152 6.90 -11.51 5.94
N GLN A 153 5.93 -10.73 5.47
CA GLN A 153 5.91 -9.27 5.64
C GLN A 153 5.67 -8.85 7.09
N TRP A 154 4.92 -9.65 7.85
CA TRP A 154 4.54 -9.37 9.23
C TRP A 154 5.46 -10.05 10.26
N SER A 155 6.21 -11.08 9.83
CA SER A 155 7.14 -11.83 10.68
C SER A 155 8.57 -11.26 10.69
N LYS A 156 8.89 -10.29 9.84
CA LYS A 156 10.20 -9.65 9.80
C LYS A 156 10.41 -8.81 11.06
N ARG A 157 10.91 -9.44 12.12
CA ARG A 157 11.57 -8.72 13.21
C ARG A 157 12.87 -8.12 12.65
N PRO A 158 13.24 -6.87 12.99
CA PRO A 158 14.60 -6.42 12.77
C PRO A 158 15.51 -7.41 13.53
N ALA A 159 16.46 -8.02 12.80
CA ALA A 159 17.41 -8.95 13.39
C ALA A 159 18.09 -8.29 14.58
N THR A 160 18.00 -8.90 15.75
CA THR A 160 18.76 -8.44 16.91
C THR A 160 20.25 -8.69 16.63
N LYS A 161 21.12 -7.80 17.12
CA LYS A 161 22.59 -7.93 16.92
C LYS A 161 23.17 -9.28 17.36
N SER A 162 22.44 -10.06 18.18
CA SER A 162 22.83 -11.41 18.61
C SER A 162 22.54 -12.48 17.55
N GLU A 163 21.58 -12.28 16.65
CA GLU A 163 21.24 -13.23 15.59
C GLU A 163 22.16 -13.04 14.36
N ALA A 164 22.66 -11.81 14.12
CA ALA A 164 23.60 -11.51 13.06
C ALA A 164 25.02 -12.11 13.29
N LYS A 165 25.32 -12.62 14.48
CA LYS A 165 26.61 -13.28 14.81
C LYS A 165 26.58 -14.80 14.70
N ARG A 166 25.46 -15.41 14.31
CA ARG A 166 25.30 -16.87 14.17
C ARG A 166 25.11 -17.38 12.75
N SER A 167 25.22 -16.50 11.75
CA SER A 167 25.25 -16.88 10.33
C SER A 167 26.62 -16.70 9.72
#